data_009f2c7bc55ddad2bb143b00e15c8fde
#
_entry.id   009f2c7bc55ddad2bb143b00e15c8fde
#
_cell.length_a   1.000
_cell.length_b   1.000
_cell.length_c   1.000
_cell.angle_alpha   90.00
_cell.angle_beta   90.00
_cell.angle_gamma   90.00
#
_symmetry.space_group_name_H-M   'P 1'
#
loop_
_entity.id
_entity.type
_entity.pdbx_description
1 polymer ?
#
loop_
_entity_poly.entity_id
_entity_poly.type
_entity_poly.pdbx_seq_one_letter_code
_entity_poly.pdbx_strand_id
1 'polypeptide(L)'
;MTKKTLLFGCGSKWGLEFTKHLADSGYQINLVSSSSVDYPNVKTLNIDWVSSNETSVKELLVKEEYDLIFFNQNSGGGPGGDDFSPSRDYSVDHWNIHNWINCQLPYIVIKHLSSTITEKTKIGWMLTGLIVGNDTSRYQYAGYASIKSTNLHIMRGFSEFHKGIFFAINPIWFPIEDYKKDAEQISSIIERLESKDNGKSFMKDGVFWL
;
A
#
# COMPACT_ATOMS: atom_id res chain seq x y z
N MET A 1 10.90 15.02 17.43
CA MET A 1 10.75 15.27 15.97
C MET A 1 9.40 14.74 15.54
N THR A 2 8.67 15.47 14.71
CA THR A 2 7.38 15.01 14.18
C THR A 2 7.64 13.95 13.12
N LYS A 3 6.99 12.80 13.24
CA LYS A 3 7.10 11.71 12.25
C LYS A 3 6.40 12.11 10.95
N LYS A 4 7.01 11.81 9.80
CA LYS A 4 6.45 12.10 8.48
C LYS A 4 6.06 10.82 7.75
N THR A 5 4.92 10.86 7.11
CA THR A 5 4.36 9.69 6.42
C THR A 5 3.89 10.04 5.02
N LEU A 6 4.17 9.17 4.07
CA LEU A 6 3.67 9.21 2.71
C LEU A 6 2.74 8.01 2.49
N LEU A 7 1.46 8.26 2.30
CA LEU A 7 0.43 7.24 2.11
C LEU A 7 -0.12 7.25 0.69
N PHE A 8 -0.31 6.08 0.11
CA PHE A 8 -0.93 5.90 -1.19
C PHE A 8 -2.23 5.10 -1.08
N GLY A 9 -3.33 5.63 -1.63
CA GLY A 9 -4.62 4.94 -1.65
C GLY A 9 -5.30 4.78 -0.29
N CYS A 10 -4.97 5.63 0.67
CA CYS A 10 -5.53 5.60 2.03
C CYS A 10 -6.62 6.67 2.24
N GLY A 11 -7.31 7.12 1.19
CA GLY A 11 -8.32 8.17 1.26
C GLY A 11 -9.75 7.68 1.52
N SER A 12 -10.00 6.38 1.62
CA SER A 12 -11.34 5.83 1.82
C SER A 12 -11.35 4.54 2.64
N LYS A 13 -12.51 4.18 3.17
CA LYS A 13 -12.73 2.94 3.93
C LYS A 13 -11.66 2.73 5.02
N TRP A 14 -11.08 1.53 5.08
CA TRP A 14 -10.01 1.21 6.02
C TRP A 14 -8.82 2.17 5.93
N GLY A 15 -8.38 2.54 4.73
CA GLY A 15 -7.27 3.46 4.54
C GLY A 15 -7.51 4.83 5.18
N LEU A 16 -8.76 5.31 5.18
CA LEU A 16 -9.13 6.57 5.84
C LEU A 16 -8.97 6.47 7.36
N GLU A 17 -9.43 5.38 7.97
CA GLU A 17 -9.27 5.17 9.40
C GLU A 17 -7.78 5.02 9.79
N PHE A 18 -6.99 4.35 8.96
CA PHE A 18 -5.54 4.27 9.14
C PHE A 18 -4.87 5.66 9.04
N THR A 19 -5.27 6.47 8.07
CA THR A 19 -4.80 7.86 7.93
C THR A 19 -5.10 8.68 9.17
N LYS A 20 -6.35 8.65 9.64
CA LYS A 20 -6.77 9.37 10.87
C LYS A 20 -6.00 8.89 12.10
N HIS A 21 -5.88 7.58 12.28
CA HIS A 21 -5.17 6.99 13.41
C HIS A 21 -3.70 7.46 13.46
N LEU A 22 -3.00 7.48 12.32
CA LEU A 22 -1.62 7.98 12.26
C LEU A 22 -1.56 9.49 12.54
N ALA A 23 -2.51 10.30 12.02
CA ALA A 23 -2.57 11.73 12.28
C ALA A 23 -2.78 12.02 13.76
N ASP A 24 -3.69 11.31 14.44
CA ASP A 24 -3.96 11.40 15.88
C ASP A 24 -2.75 10.95 16.71
N SER A 25 -1.94 10.05 16.17
CA SER A 25 -0.67 9.60 16.76
C SER A 25 0.50 10.58 16.51
N GLY A 26 0.23 11.76 15.95
CA GLY A 26 1.19 12.83 15.78
C GLY A 26 2.03 12.76 14.50
N TYR A 27 1.64 11.96 13.51
CA TYR A 27 2.28 11.95 12.20
C TYR A 27 1.80 13.14 11.34
N GLN A 28 2.72 13.73 10.57
CA GLN A 28 2.40 14.58 9.43
C GLN A 28 2.27 13.73 8.19
N ILE A 29 1.14 13.82 7.51
CA ILE A 29 0.79 12.88 6.44
C ILE A 29 0.69 13.60 5.10
N ASN A 30 1.45 13.15 4.12
CA ASN A 30 1.23 13.39 2.72
C ASN A 30 0.43 12.21 2.15
N LEU A 31 -0.83 12.44 1.80
CA LEU A 31 -1.75 11.41 1.31
C LEU A 31 -1.93 11.56 -0.20
N VAL A 32 -1.43 10.62 -0.97
CA VAL A 32 -1.67 10.52 -2.42
C VAL A 32 -2.97 9.73 -2.64
N SER A 33 -4.01 10.41 -3.11
CA SER A 33 -5.36 9.85 -3.23
C SER A 33 -6.17 10.54 -4.32
N SER A 34 -7.13 9.85 -4.91
CA SER A 34 -8.13 10.44 -5.80
C SER A 34 -9.24 11.21 -5.04
N SER A 35 -9.35 10.99 -3.73
CA SER A 35 -10.32 11.65 -2.86
C SER A 35 -9.61 12.56 -1.88
N SER A 36 -10.08 13.79 -1.74
CA SER A 36 -9.57 14.72 -0.72
C SER A 36 -10.01 14.29 0.67
N VAL A 37 -9.08 14.39 1.61
CA VAL A 37 -9.33 14.15 3.03
C VAL A 37 -9.04 15.42 3.79
N ASP A 38 -10.08 15.95 4.43
CA ASP A 38 -9.98 17.10 5.34
C ASP A 38 -9.83 16.58 6.77
N TYR A 39 -8.60 16.55 7.24
CA TYR A 39 -8.26 16.08 8.59
C TYR A 39 -6.99 16.77 9.10
N PRO A 40 -6.87 17.08 10.41
CA PRO A 40 -5.67 17.67 10.97
C PRO A 40 -4.40 16.87 10.64
N ASN A 41 -3.31 17.58 10.31
CA ASN A 41 -2.02 16.98 9.94
C ASN A 41 -2.03 16.13 8.66
N VAL A 42 -3.08 16.17 7.84
CA VAL A 42 -3.17 15.48 6.55
C VAL A 42 -3.17 16.49 5.41
N LYS A 43 -2.19 16.35 4.52
CA LYS A 43 -2.13 17.06 3.24
C LYS A 43 -2.45 16.08 2.13
N THR A 44 -3.59 16.25 1.47
CA THR A 44 -3.93 15.43 0.30
C THR A 44 -3.21 15.95 -0.94
N LEU A 45 -2.54 15.04 -1.63
CA LEU A 45 -1.97 15.20 -2.95
C LEU A 45 -2.88 14.46 -3.93
N ASN A 46 -3.73 15.21 -4.64
CA ASN A 46 -4.73 14.61 -5.52
C ASN A 46 -4.09 14.01 -6.77
N ILE A 47 -4.50 12.80 -7.11
CA ILE A 47 -4.07 12.07 -8.30
C ILE A 47 -5.27 11.42 -8.99
N ASP A 48 -5.30 11.50 -10.30
CA ASP A 48 -6.15 10.62 -11.11
C ASP A 48 -5.37 9.34 -11.46
N TRP A 49 -5.73 8.24 -10.83
CA TRP A 49 -5.03 6.97 -11.01
C TRP A 49 -5.03 6.46 -12.45
N VAL A 50 -6.08 6.77 -13.22
CA VAL A 50 -6.25 6.27 -14.58
C VAL A 50 -5.37 7.02 -15.56
N SER A 51 -5.30 8.35 -15.45
CA SER A 51 -4.53 9.22 -16.34
C SER A 51 -3.11 9.50 -15.86
N SER A 52 -2.76 9.08 -14.64
CA SER A 52 -1.42 9.33 -14.08
C SER A 52 -0.33 8.53 -14.81
N ASN A 53 0.86 9.08 -14.78
CA ASN A 53 2.06 8.49 -15.36
C ASN A 53 3.28 8.77 -14.47
N GLU A 54 4.44 8.26 -14.86
CA GLU A 54 5.68 8.43 -14.10
C GLU A 54 6.03 9.89 -13.81
N THR A 55 5.84 10.78 -14.78
CA THR A 55 6.14 12.21 -14.63
C THR A 55 5.22 12.84 -13.62
N SER A 56 3.89 12.68 -13.76
CA SER A 56 2.91 13.26 -12.85
C SER A 56 3.08 12.77 -11.40
N VAL A 57 3.45 11.50 -11.22
CA VAL A 57 3.75 10.95 -9.89
C VAL A 57 4.99 11.60 -9.29
N LYS A 58 6.07 11.73 -10.05
CA LYS A 58 7.30 12.37 -9.58
C LYS A 58 7.14 13.84 -9.22
N GLU A 59 6.31 14.57 -9.97
CA GLU A 59 5.99 15.98 -9.71
C GLU A 59 5.18 16.19 -8.43
N LEU A 60 4.33 15.23 -8.06
CA LEU A 60 3.57 15.26 -6.80
C LEU A 60 4.43 15.03 -5.57
N LEU A 61 5.54 14.30 -5.71
CA LEU A 61 6.32 13.82 -4.58
C LEU A 61 7.39 14.84 -4.15
N VAL A 62 7.39 15.17 -2.87
CA VAL A 62 8.49 15.91 -2.25
C VAL A 62 9.61 14.93 -1.88
N LYS A 63 10.84 15.24 -2.32
CA LYS A 63 12.03 14.48 -1.92
C LYS A 63 12.47 14.89 -0.52
N GLU A 64 11.91 14.23 0.46
CA GLU A 64 12.24 14.40 1.87
C GLU A 64 12.33 13.04 2.56
N GLU A 65 12.87 13.00 3.77
CA GLU A 65 12.88 11.79 4.58
C GLU A 65 11.49 11.52 5.15
N TYR A 66 11.03 10.28 4.97
CA TYR A 66 9.78 9.77 5.55
C TYR A 66 10.11 8.67 6.58
N ASP A 67 9.41 8.68 7.69
CA ASP A 67 9.45 7.58 8.67
C ASP A 67 8.66 6.38 8.16
N LEU A 68 7.58 6.62 7.39
CA LEU A 68 6.73 5.59 6.81
C LEU A 68 6.32 5.97 5.37
N ILE A 69 6.48 5.03 4.45
CA ILE A 69 5.88 5.04 3.12
C ILE A 69 4.96 3.82 3.04
N PHE A 70 3.68 4.00 2.75
CA PHE A 70 2.73 2.88 2.75
C PHE A 70 1.84 2.86 1.50
N PHE A 71 1.83 1.72 0.83
CA PHE A 71 1.10 1.46 -0.39
C PHE A 71 -0.15 0.63 -0.10
N ASN A 72 -1.31 1.27 -0.03
CA ASN A 72 -2.61 0.64 0.13
C ASN A 72 -3.50 0.79 -1.12
N GLN A 73 -2.96 1.38 -2.19
CA GLN A 73 -3.76 1.57 -3.38
C GLN A 73 -4.29 0.23 -3.87
N ASN A 74 -5.57 0.24 -4.10
CA ASN A 74 -6.31 -0.84 -4.72
C ASN A 74 -7.28 -0.19 -5.70
N SER A 75 -7.01 -0.37 -6.97
CA SER A 75 -8.01 -0.08 -7.98
C SER A 75 -8.93 -1.29 -8.03
N GLY A 76 -9.67 -1.53 -6.99
CA GLY A 76 -10.49 -2.72 -6.82
C GLY A 76 -11.55 -2.87 -7.88
N GLY A 77 -11.90 -1.95 -8.62
CA GLY A 77 -12.87 -2.05 -9.67
C GLY A 77 -12.36 -1.41 -10.94
N GLY A 78 -12.64 -2.00 -12.02
CA GLY A 78 -12.65 -1.33 -13.30
C GLY A 78 -13.52 -0.06 -13.23
N PRO A 79 -13.72 0.68 -14.34
CA PRO A 79 -14.51 1.92 -14.40
C PRO A 79 -15.95 1.84 -13.90
N GLY A 80 -16.32 0.86 -13.10
CA GLY A 80 -17.62 0.67 -12.44
C GLY A 80 -17.55 0.39 -10.95
N GLY A 81 -16.36 0.27 -10.36
CA GLY A 81 -16.19 0.18 -8.89
C GLY A 81 -16.48 -1.18 -8.25
N ASP A 82 -16.81 -2.20 -9.00
CA ASP A 82 -17.04 -3.54 -8.49
C ASP A 82 -15.72 -4.31 -8.33
N ASP A 83 -15.32 -4.45 -7.10
CA ASP A 83 -13.97 -4.74 -6.65
C ASP A 83 -13.42 -6.12 -6.99
N PHE A 84 -14.22 -7.03 -7.47
CA PHE A 84 -13.83 -8.43 -7.64
C PHE A 84 -14.51 -9.06 -8.85
N SER A 85 -14.33 -8.46 -10.03
CA SER A 85 -14.71 -9.16 -11.24
C SER A 85 -13.94 -10.47 -11.35
N PRO A 86 -14.58 -11.60 -11.60
CA PRO A 86 -13.90 -12.84 -11.92
C PRO A 86 -12.86 -12.62 -13.01
N SER A 87 -11.74 -13.33 -12.95
CA SER A 87 -10.62 -13.17 -13.90
C SER A 87 -11.04 -13.25 -15.37
N ARG A 88 -12.13 -13.97 -15.66
CA ARG A 88 -12.72 -14.07 -17.00
C ARG A 88 -13.23 -12.73 -17.56
N ASP A 89 -13.56 -11.77 -16.69
CA ASP A 89 -14.11 -10.47 -17.08
C ASP A 89 -13.04 -9.36 -17.04
N TYR A 90 -11.78 -9.74 -16.76
CA TYR A 90 -10.66 -8.82 -16.69
C TYR A 90 -10.18 -8.44 -18.09
N SER A 91 -10.56 -7.28 -18.56
CA SER A 91 -10.05 -6.76 -19.83
C SER A 91 -8.55 -6.45 -19.75
N VAL A 92 -7.88 -6.40 -20.89
CA VAL A 92 -6.46 -5.97 -20.97
C VAL A 92 -6.29 -4.56 -20.42
N ASP A 93 -7.25 -3.67 -20.63
CA ASP A 93 -7.19 -2.29 -20.11
C ASP A 93 -7.28 -2.28 -18.58
N HIS A 94 -8.17 -3.06 -17.99
CA HIS A 94 -8.22 -3.23 -16.54
C HIS A 94 -6.90 -3.79 -15.99
N TRP A 95 -6.36 -4.81 -16.64
CA TRP A 95 -5.06 -5.35 -16.28
C TRP A 95 -3.96 -4.30 -16.29
N ASN A 96 -3.89 -3.49 -17.32
CA ASN A 96 -2.89 -2.43 -17.48
C ASN A 96 -3.02 -1.38 -16.37
N ILE A 97 -4.24 -0.92 -16.07
CA ILE A 97 -4.50 0.05 -15.00
C ILE A 97 -4.11 -0.54 -13.63
N HIS A 98 -4.49 -1.78 -13.36
CA HIS A 98 -4.15 -2.43 -12.09
C HIS A 98 -2.65 -2.66 -11.94
N ASN A 99 -1.98 -3.08 -13.02
CA ASN A 99 -0.53 -3.24 -13.02
C ASN A 99 0.18 -1.90 -12.81
N TRP A 100 -0.29 -0.84 -13.47
CA TRP A 100 0.22 0.50 -13.26
C TRP A 100 0.12 0.91 -11.79
N ILE A 101 -1.06 0.89 -11.22
CA ILE A 101 -1.33 1.39 -9.88
C ILE A 101 -0.65 0.55 -8.80
N ASN A 102 -0.69 -0.78 -8.93
CA ASN A 102 -0.21 -1.67 -7.87
C ASN A 102 1.26 -2.04 -8.00
N CYS A 103 1.83 -2.08 -9.21
CA CYS A 103 3.19 -2.56 -9.43
C CYS A 103 4.15 -1.45 -9.88
N GLN A 104 3.82 -0.75 -10.96
CA GLN A 104 4.73 0.25 -11.54
C GLN A 104 4.85 1.47 -10.64
N LEU A 105 3.74 1.98 -10.09
CA LEU A 105 3.75 3.16 -9.25
C LEU A 105 4.60 2.98 -7.97
N PRO A 106 4.44 1.94 -7.15
CA PRO A 106 5.34 1.72 -6.01
C PRO A 106 6.81 1.63 -6.42
N TYR A 107 7.10 0.95 -7.53
CA TYR A 107 8.45 0.84 -8.05
C TYR A 107 9.05 2.22 -8.39
N ILE A 108 8.30 3.08 -9.09
CA ILE A 108 8.71 4.45 -9.46
C ILE A 108 8.93 5.30 -8.21
N VAL A 109 8.00 5.24 -7.26
CA VAL A 109 8.07 5.99 -5.99
C VAL A 109 9.34 5.64 -5.22
N ILE A 110 9.61 4.36 -5.00
CA ILE A 110 10.82 3.93 -4.27
C ILE A 110 12.08 4.35 -5.01
N LYS A 111 12.15 4.19 -6.32
CA LYS A 111 13.29 4.68 -7.11
C LYS A 111 13.48 6.19 -7.02
N HIS A 112 12.37 6.95 -7.08
CA HIS A 112 12.43 8.41 -7.00
C HIS A 112 12.92 8.91 -5.64
N LEU A 113 12.48 8.23 -4.56
CA LEU A 113 12.82 8.59 -3.18
C LEU A 113 14.07 7.85 -2.65
N SER A 114 14.74 7.05 -3.45
CA SER A 114 15.83 6.18 -2.99
C SER A 114 16.95 6.89 -2.21
N SER A 115 17.25 8.16 -2.57
CA SER A 115 18.26 8.97 -1.87
C SER A 115 17.81 9.49 -0.49
N THR A 116 16.52 9.43 -0.19
CA THR A 116 15.94 9.90 1.09
C THR A 116 15.53 8.74 2.00
N ILE A 117 15.62 7.50 1.52
CA ILE A 117 15.34 6.29 2.31
C ILE A 117 16.53 6.04 3.23
N THR A 118 16.27 6.00 4.52
CA THR A 118 17.26 5.70 5.57
C THR A 118 16.97 4.34 6.22
N GLU A 119 17.86 3.85 7.06
CA GLU A 119 17.68 2.59 7.81
C GLU A 119 16.45 2.60 8.75
N LYS A 120 15.94 3.80 9.06
CA LYS A 120 14.75 3.98 9.90
C LYS A 120 13.46 4.05 9.11
N THR A 121 13.54 4.30 7.79
CA THR A 121 12.36 4.40 6.93
C THR A 121 11.67 3.04 6.82
N LYS A 122 10.40 2.98 7.16
CA LYS A 122 9.55 1.81 7.00
C LYS A 122 8.77 1.92 5.68
N ILE A 123 8.83 0.90 4.83
CA ILE A 123 8.18 0.90 3.52
C ILE A 123 7.27 -0.32 3.44
N GLY A 124 5.96 -0.09 3.42
CA GLY A 124 4.95 -1.12 3.53
C GLY A 124 4.01 -1.25 2.35
N TRP A 125 3.53 -2.47 2.10
CA TRP A 125 2.51 -2.80 1.11
C TRP A 125 1.32 -3.49 1.76
N MET A 126 0.12 -3.07 1.40
CA MET A 126 -1.08 -3.86 1.63
C MET A 126 -1.23 -4.91 0.52
N LEU A 127 -1.13 -6.17 0.90
CA LEU A 127 -1.33 -7.30 0.00
C LEU A 127 -2.76 -7.85 0.09
N THR A 128 -2.93 -9.11 -0.21
CA THR A 128 -4.21 -9.84 -0.09
C THR A 128 -3.97 -11.29 0.32
N GLY A 129 -4.89 -11.86 1.09
CA GLY A 129 -4.90 -13.28 1.43
C GLY A 129 -5.03 -14.24 0.22
N LEU A 130 -5.42 -13.71 -0.95
CA LEU A 130 -5.53 -14.48 -2.18
C LEU A 130 -4.18 -14.96 -2.74
N ILE A 131 -3.06 -14.40 -2.29
CA ILE A 131 -1.73 -14.78 -2.75
C ILE A 131 -1.35 -16.18 -2.24
N VAL A 132 -1.96 -16.63 -1.14
CA VAL A 132 -1.61 -17.88 -0.47
C VAL A 132 -2.84 -18.72 -0.23
N GLY A 133 -2.76 -19.98 -0.59
CA GLY A 133 -3.73 -21.00 -0.27
C GLY A 133 -4.08 -21.88 -1.46
N ASN A 134 -4.32 -23.14 -1.16
CA ASN A 134 -4.72 -24.17 -2.12
C ASN A 134 -6.24 -24.17 -2.40
N ASP A 135 -6.95 -23.11 -2.02
CA ASP A 135 -8.38 -23.02 -2.24
C ASP A 135 -8.67 -22.64 -3.69
N THR A 136 -9.15 -23.58 -4.45
CA THR A 136 -9.47 -23.43 -5.87
C THR A 136 -10.58 -22.41 -6.16
N SER A 137 -11.42 -22.07 -5.17
CA SER A 137 -12.44 -21.02 -5.30
C SER A 137 -11.81 -19.63 -5.57
N ARG A 138 -10.53 -19.49 -5.29
CA ARG A 138 -9.75 -18.25 -5.47
C ARG A 138 -9.23 -18.04 -6.89
N TYR A 139 -9.25 -19.03 -7.73
CA TYR A 139 -8.76 -18.92 -9.11
C TYR A 139 -9.56 -17.93 -9.94
N GLN A 140 -10.81 -17.67 -9.57
CA GLN A 140 -11.59 -16.60 -10.18
C GLN A 140 -10.97 -15.20 -10.01
N TYR A 141 -10.06 -15.01 -9.04
CA TYR A 141 -9.34 -13.76 -8.78
C TYR A 141 -7.87 -13.82 -9.23
N ALA A 142 -7.52 -14.72 -10.14
CA ALA A 142 -6.12 -14.96 -10.53
C ALA A 142 -5.43 -13.68 -11.03
N GLY A 143 -6.13 -12.82 -11.77
CA GLY A 143 -5.60 -11.53 -12.23
C GLY A 143 -5.17 -10.63 -11.08
N TYR A 144 -6.06 -10.41 -10.12
CA TYR A 144 -5.77 -9.61 -8.93
C TYR A 144 -4.68 -10.23 -8.05
N ALA A 145 -4.76 -11.53 -7.80
CA ALA A 145 -3.77 -12.24 -7.01
C ALA A 145 -2.36 -12.18 -7.62
N SER A 146 -2.23 -12.29 -8.94
CA SER A 146 -0.95 -12.20 -9.63
C SER A 146 -0.31 -10.81 -9.50
N ILE A 147 -1.11 -9.74 -9.61
CA ILE A 147 -0.65 -8.37 -9.41
C ILE A 147 -0.17 -8.16 -7.97
N LYS A 148 -0.93 -8.62 -6.98
CA LYS A 148 -0.54 -8.51 -5.55
C LYS A 148 0.68 -9.40 -5.23
N SER A 149 0.83 -10.55 -5.88
CA SER A 149 2.03 -11.39 -5.78
C SER A 149 3.26 -10.67 -6.35
N THR A 150 3.10 -9.94 -7.46
CA THR A 150 4.17 -9.10 -8.02
C THR A 150 4.63 -8.05 -7.00
N ASN A 151 3.72 -7.43 -6.24
CA ASN A 151 4.07 -6.50 -5.17
C ASN A 151 4.98 -7.13 -4.10
N LEU A 152 4.70 -8.38 -3.72
CA LEU A 152 5.55 -9.10 -2.76
C LEU A 152 6.97 -9.28 -3.30
N HIS A 153 7.12 -9.60 -4.59
CA HIS A 153 8.43 -9.75 -5.24
C HIS A 153 9.16 -8.41 -5.37
N ILE A 154 8.45 -7.33 -5.72
CA ILE A 154 9.01 -5.97 -5.77
C ILE A 154 9.53 -5.58 -4.40
N MET A 155 8.73 -5.76 -3.36
CA MET A 155 9.10 -5.47 -1.97
C MET A 155 10.38 -6.22 -1.57
N ARG A 156 10.43 -7.53 -1.81
CA ARG A 156 11.60 -8.36 -1.49
C ARG A 156 12.84 -7.95 -2.30
N GLY A 157 12.67 -7.66 -3.60
CA GLY A 157 13.77 -7.16 -4.42
C GLY A 157 14.35 -5.85 -3.87
N PHE A 158 13.52 -4.91 -3.46
CA PHE A 158 14.00 -3.67 -2.85
C PHE A 158 14.65 -3.89 -1.49
N SER A 159 14.14 -4.82 -0.68
CA SER A 159 14.71 -5.12 0.65
C SER A 159 16.16 -5.63 0.60
N GLU A 160 16.59 -6.19 -0.53
CA GLU A 160 17.98 -6.67 -0.73
C GLU A 160 18.96 -5.54 -1.08
N PHE A 161 18.49 -4.46 -1.72
CA PHE A 161 19.36 -3.46 -2.33
C PHE A 161 19.24 -2.06 -1.74
N HIS A 162 18.19 -1.80 -0.97
CA HIS A 162 17.94 -0.49 -0.38
C HIS A 162 18.04 -0.53 1.14
N LYS A 163 18.43 0.60 1.71
CA LYS A 163 18.26 0.84 3.14
C LYS A 163 16.78 0.91 3.49
N GLY A 164 16.45 0.77 4.74
CA GLY A 164 15.08 0.81 5.19
C GLY A 164 14.51 -0.56 5.53
N ILE A 165 13.32 -0.58 6.10
CA ILE A 165 12.62 -1.78 6.52
C ILE A 165 11.44 -1.98 5.58
N PHE A 166 11.57 -2.87 4.63
CA PHE A 166 10.55 -3.23 3.66
C PHE A 166 9.67 -4.35 4.21
N PHE A 167 8.37 -4.18 4.17
CA PHE A 167 7.44 -5.15 4.74
C PHE A 167 6.12 -5.19 3.96
N ALA A 168 5.35 -6.24 4.17
CA ALA A 168 4.00 -6.34 3.67
C ALA A 168 3.01 -6.71 4.76
N ILE A 169 1.81 -6.20 4.68
CA ILE A 169 0.68 -6.60 5.51
C ILE A 169 -0.31 -7.36 4.66
N ASN A 170 -0.70 -8.52 5.15
CA ASN A 170 -1.65 -9.39 4.50
C ASN A 170 -2.93 -9.47 5.33
N PRO A 171 -3.99 -8.76 4.96
CA PRO A 171 -5.26 -8.87 5.66
C PRO A 171 -5.87 -10.25 5.39
N ILE A 172 -6.16 -11.00 6.44
CA ILE A 172 -6.90 -12.25 6.32
C ILE A 172 -8.37 -11.91 6.11
N TRP A 173 -8.87 -12.14 4.90
CA TRP A 173 -10.30 -12.20 4.56
C TRP A 173 -11.19 -10.99 4.88
N PHE A 174 -11.92 -10.59 3.86
CA PHE A 174 -13.14 -9.78 3.96
C PHE A 174 -14.30 -10.56 4.61
N PRO A 175 -15.19 -9.87 5.33
CA PRO A 175 -15.22 -8.42 5.47
C PRO A 175 -14.28 -7.94 6.57
N ILE A 176 -13.68 -6.78 6.39
CA ILE A 176 -13.12 -5.99 7.48
C ILE A 176 -14.33 -5.51 8.27
N GLU A 177 -14.56 -6.10 9.44
CA GLU A 177 -15.75 -5.81 10.26
C GLU A 177 -15.60 -4.50 11.04
N ASP A 178 -14.35 -4.12 11.36
CA ASP A 178 -14.03 -2.93 12.13
C ASP A 178 -12.76 -2.27 11.56
N TYR A 179 -12.95 -1.31 10.67
CA TYR A 179 -11.86 -0.56 10.04
C TYR A 179 -10.94 0.14 11.03
N LYS A 180 -11.50 0.67 12.12
CA LYS A 180 -10.73 1.38 13.13
C LYS A 180 -9.82 0.44 13.90
N LYS A 181 -10.35 -0.67 14.38
CA LYS A 181 -9.59 -1.71 15.07
C LYS A 181 -8.47 -2.29 14.21
N ASP A 182 -8.77 -2.57 12.94
CA ASP A 182 -7.77 -3.09 12.00
C ASP A 182 -6.67 -2.05 11.73
N ALA A 183 -7.02 -0.76 11.63
CA ALA A 183 -6.05 0.32 11.48
C ALA A 183 -5.11 0.43 12.70
N GLU A 184 -5.65 0.35 13.91
CA GLU A 184 -4.89 0.34 15.16
C GLU A 184 -3.93 -0.87 15.24
N GLN A 185 -4.40 -2.06 14.89
CA GLN A 185 -3.60 -3.27 14.88
C GLN A 185 -2.43 -3.18 13.89
N ILE A 186 -2.69 -2.74 12.68
CA ILE A 186 -1.66 -2.59 11.65
C ILE A 186 -0.65 -1.51 12.04
N SER A 187 -1.11 -0.38 12.58
CA SER A 187 -0.22 0.65 13.10
C SER A 187 0.71 0.09 14.19
N SER A 188 0.17 -0.70 15.11
CA SER A 188 0.97 -1.36 16.16
C SER A 188 2.00 -2.34 15.60
N ILE A 189 1.69 -3.05 14.51
CA ILE A 189 2.68 -3.90 13.82
C ILE A 189 3.79 -3.02 13.25
N ILE A 190 3.44 -1.98 12.49
CA ILE A 190 4.39 -1.08 11.85
C ILE A 190 5.33 -0.43 12.89
N GLU A 191 4.81 -0.01 14.02
CA GLU A 191 5.63 0.61 15.07
C GLU A 191 6.71 -0.31 15.61
N ARG A 192 6.43 -1.61 15.73
CA ARG A 192 7.35 -2.62 16.28
C ARG A 192 8.36 -3.18 15.30
N LEU A 193 8.24 -2.87 14.00
CA LEU A 193 9.17 -3.39 12.99
C LEU A 193 10.59 -2.88 13.22
N GLU A 194 11.54 -3.80 13.12
CA GLU A 194 12.97 -3.58 13.24
C GLU A 194 13.70 -4.10 11.98
N SER A 195 14.98 -3.84 11.84
CA SER A 195 15.81 -4.27 10.70
C SER A 195 15.76 -5.78 10.44
N LYS A 196 15.60 -6.60 11.48
CA LYS A 196 15.44 -8.06 11.37
C LYS A 196 14.14 -8.48 10.65
N ASP A 197 13.19 -7.56 10.48
CA ASP A 197 11.90 -7.78 9.86
C ASP A 197 11.88 -7.35 8.39
N ASN A 198 13.03 -6.90 7.88
CA ASN A 198 13.17 -6.50 6.48
C ASN A 198 12.86 -7.66 5.53
N GLY A 199 12.07 -7.39 4.49
CA GLY A 199 11.64 -8.39 3.50
C GLY A 199 10.52 -9.33 3.94
N LYS A 200 9.98 -9.16 5.17
CA LYS A 200 8.94 -10.03 5.72
C LYS A 200 7.52 -9.55 5.40
N SER A 201 6.58 -10.49 5.43
CA SER A 201 5.14 -10.18 5.40
C SER A 201 4.45 -10.66 6.67
N PHE A 202 3.47 -9.88 7.10
CA PHE A 202 2.76 -10.08 8.37
C PHE A 202 1.26 -10.22 8.11
N MET A 203 0.62 -11.04 8.92
CA MET A 203 -0.83 -11.04 9.03
C MET A 203 -1.26 -9.83 9.86
N LYS A 204 -2.52 -9.39 9.75
CA LYS A 204 -3.03 -8.25 10.52
C LYS A 204 -2.96 -8.45 12.05
N ASP A 205 -2.89 -9.67 12.52
CA ASP A 205 -2.68 -10.04 13.92
C ASP A 205 -1.21 -10.04 14.35
N GLY A 206 -0.29 -9.72 13.45
CA GLY A 206 1.15 -9.66 13.70
C GLY A 206 1.87 -10.99 13.58
N VAL A 207 1.17 -12.07 13.22
CA VAL A 207 1.82 -13.36 12.94
C VAL A 207 2.58 -13.28 11.62
N PHE A 208 3.82 -13.77 11.63
CA PHE A 208 4.65 -13.84 10.42
C PHE A 208 4.02 -14.78 9.39
N TRP A 209 3.99 -14.32 8.15
CA TRP A 209 3.47 -15.05 7.04
C TRP A 209 4.43 -14.96 5.85
N LEU A 210 5.19 -16.02 5.56
CA LEU A 210 6.25 -16.15 4.53
C LEU A 210 7.47 -15.22 4.70
#